data_20caea215c7d37eba11002beec8cfe33
#
_entry.id   20caea215c7d37eba11002beec8cfe33
#
_cell.length_a   1.000
_cell.length_b   1.000
_cell.length_c   1.000
_cell.angle_alpha   90.00
_cell.angle_beta   90.00
_cell.angle_gamma   90.00
#
_symmetry.space_group_name_H-M   'P 1'
#
loop_
_entity.id
_entity.type
_entity.pdbx_description
1 polymer ?
#
loop_
_entity_poly.entity_id
_entity_poly.type
_entity_poly.pdbx_seq_one_letter_code
_entity_poly.pdbx_strand_id
1 'polypeptide(L)'
;MLGKILKKEDCAACRFCCSFRRTSLWETPIFTKENIEAIKTNPSLDETVLNVIEKDGYCFAKYDLSGQYKTDDADEEVPCPYLGENGCILSDDEKPWDCKIWPLRVMNKDGEIVVALTPTCPSINRLEFAYVKDFVSVNLKKDITEYAAAHPFLIKEYRSDFPII
;
A
#
# COMPACT_ATOMS: atom_id res chain seq x y z
N MET A 1 -7.00 2.07 11.12
CA MET A 1 -5.72 1.72 11.74
C MET A 1 -4.90 2.95 12.14
N LEU A 2 -4.33 3.69 11.23
CA LEU A 2 -3.48 4.86 11.53
C LEU A 2 -4.23 6.18 11.81
N GLY A 3 -5.54 6.20 11.80
CA GLY A 3 -6.36 7.43 11.88
C GLY A 3 -6.15 8.29 13.14
N LYS A 4 -5.48 7.78 14.17
CA LYS A 4 -5.11 8.56 15.34
C LYS A 4 -3.87 9.45 15.12
N ILE A 5 -2.99 9.06 14.18
CA ILE A 5 -1.73 9.76 13.89
C ILE A 5 -1.61 10.26 12.45
N LEU A 6 -2.50 9.81 11.56
CA LEU A 6 -2.56 10.22 10.16
C LEU A 6 -4.01 10.49 9.78
N LYS A 7 -4.33 11.72 9.47
CA LYS A 7 -5.69 12.13 9.11
C LYS A 7 -5.96 11.86 7.62
N LYS A 8 -7.19 11.49 7.30
CA LYS A 8 -7.61 11.21 5.92
C LYS A 8 -7.46 12.45 5.02
N GLU A 9 -7.72 13.63 5.57
CA GLU A 9 -7.60 14.91 4.89
C GLU A 9 -6.15 15.20 4.48
N ASP A 10 -5.17 14.86 5.34
CA ASP A 10 -3.75 15.01 5.03
C ASP A 10 -3.33 14.11 3.85
N CYS A 11 -3.84 12.87 3.81
CA CYS A 11 -3.61 11.96 2.69
C CYS A 11 -4.25 12.44 1.40
N ALA A 12 -5.50 12.91 1.46
CA ALA A 12 -6.24 13.41 0.31
C ALA A 12 -5.58 14.65 -0.32
N ALA A 13 -4.97 15.50 0.49
CA ALA A 13 -4.23 16.67 0.04
C ALA A 13 -2.85 16.32 -0.52
N CYS A 14 -2.15 15.36 0.10
CA CYS A 14 -0.77 14.99 -0.26
C CYS A 14 -0.69 14.15 -1.54
N ARG A 15 -1.53 13.12 -1.70
CA ARG A 15 -1.63 12.19 -2.83
C ARG A 15 -0.34 11.45 -3.22
N PHE A 16 0.77 11.66 -2.52
CA PHE A 16 2.09 11.11 -2.85
C PHE A 16 2.08 9.58 -2.99
N CYS A 17 1.50 8.86 -2.01
CA CYS A 17 1.42 7.40 -2.06
C CYS A 17 0.38 6.85 -3.05
N CYS A 18 -0.34 7.73 -3.74
CA CYS A 18 -1.28 7.42 -4.80
C CYS A 18 -0.73 7.81 -6.19
N SER A 19 0.58 7.98 -6.31
CA SER A 19 1.32 8.20 -7.56
C SER A 19 2.44 7.18 -7.67
N PHE A 20 2.55 6.52 -8.82
CA PHE A 20 3.47 5.40 -9.03
C PHE A 20 4.40 5.69 -10.19
N ARG A 21 5.69 5.40 -10.00
CA ARG A 21 6.67 5.41 -11.08
C ARG A 21 6.61 4.09 -11.83
N ARG A 22 6.59 4.14 -13.15
CA ARG A 22 6.54 2.93 -14.00
C ARG A 22 7.76 2.05 -13.87
N THR A 23 8.92 2.63 -13.64
CA THR A 23 10.19 1.92 -13.41
C THR A 23 10.28 1.25 -12.05
N SER A 24 9.44 1.64 -11.10
CA SER A 24 9.47 1.13 -9.75
C SER A 24 8.06 0.78 -9.26
N LEU A 25 7.52 -0.33 -9.78
CA LEU A 25 6.24 -0.88 -9.31
C LEU A 25 6.32 -1.49 -7.90
N TRP A 26 7.47 -1.34 -7.22
CA TRP A 26 7.66 -1.81 -5.86
C TRP A 26 6.69 -1.14 -4.88
N GLU A 27 6.34 0.10 -5.13
CA GLU A 27 5.45 0.91 -4.28
C GLU A 27 3.96 0.64 -4.54
N THR A 28 3.62 0.00 -5.67
CA THR A 28 2.22 -0.31 -5.97
C THR A 28 1.64 -1.28 -4.95
N PRO A 29 0.38 -1.06 -4.55
CA PRO A 29 -0.29 -1.96 -3.62
C PRO A 29 -0.58 -3.32 -4.27
N ILE A 30 -0.68 -4.35 -3.43
CA ILE A 30 -1.10 -5.69 -3.84
C ILE A 30 -2.51 -5.92 -3.32
N PHE A 31 -3.41 -6.30 -4.22
CA PHE A 31 -4.80 -6.61 -3.92
C PHE A 31 -4.94 -8.09 -3.60
N THR A 32 -5.54 -8.44 -2.48
CA THR A 32 -5.88 -9.82 -2.15
C THR A 32 -7.09 -10.29 -2.97
N LYS A 33 -7.40 -11.58 -2.94
CA LYS A 33 -8.58 -12.16 -3.60
C LYS A 33 -9.86 -11.46 -3.14
N GLU A 34 -9.98 -11.20 -1.85
CA GLU A 34 -11.15 -10.52 -1.27
C GLU A 34 -11.32 -9.10 -1.81
N ASN A 35 -10.21 -8.35 -1.94
CA ASN A 35 -10.26 -7.01 -2.55
C ASN A 35 -10.70 -7.08 -4.02
N ILE A 36 -10.17 -8.06 -4.78
CA ILE A 36 -10.54 -8.25 -6.19
C ILE A 36 -12.03 -8.55 -6.32
N GLU A 37 -12.56 -9.44 -5.48
CA GLU A 37 -13.98 -9.80 -5.47
C GLU A 37 -14.86 -8.60 -5.09
N ALA A 38 -14.47 -7.81 -4.08
CA ALA A 38 -15.18 -6.60 -3.70
C ALA A 38 -15.21 -5.56 -4.84
N ILE A 39 -14.07 -5.33 -5.50
CA ILE A 39 -13.97 -4.41 -6.64
C ILE A 39 -14.88 -4.87 -7.79
N LYS A 40 -14.89 -6.17 -8.13
CA LYS A 40 -15.73 -6.73 -9.18
C LYS A 40 -17.23 -6.55 -8.94
N THR A 41 -17.64 -6.51 -7.68
CA THR A 41 -19.06 -6.29 -7.34
C THR A 41 -19.48 -4.83 -7.35
N ASN A 42 -18.54 -3.90 -7.45
CA ASN A 42 -18.81 -2.47 -7.50
C ASN A 42 -18.74 -1.93 -8.94
N PRO A 43 -19.90 -1.70 -9.60
CA PRO A 43 -19.93 -1.27 -11.01
C PRO A 43 -19.36 0.13 -11.25
N SER A 44 -19.06 0.89 -10.19
CA SER A 44 -18.43 2.21 -10.29
C SER A 44 -16.91 2.14 -10.39
N LEU A 45 -16.32 0.96 -10.22
CA LEU A 45 -14.88 0.74 -10.28
C LEU A 45 -14.50 0.01 -11.56
N ASP A 46 -13.39 0.43 -12.15
CA ASP A 46 -12.81 -0.25 -13.31
C ASP A 46 -11.89 -1.39 -12.85
N GLU A 47 -12.36 -2.63 -12.93
CA GLU A 47 -11.57 -3.82 -12.59
C GLU A 47 -10.48 -4.13 -13.62
N THR A 48 -10.56 -3.59 -14.83
CA THR A 48 -9.60 -3.90 -15.91
C THR A 48 -8.21 -3.35 -15.65
N VAL A 49 -8.09 -2.44 -14.68
CA VAL A 49 -6.79 -1.91 -14.22
C VAL A 49 -6.01 -2.90 -13.35
N LEU A 50 -6.60 -4.05 -13.03
CA LEU A 50 -6.00 -5.10 -12.19
C LEU A 50 -5.52 -6.29 -13.05
N ASN A 51 -4.23 -6.57 -12.96
CA ASN A 51 -3.64 -7.80 -13.49
C ASN A 51 -3.67 -8.87 -12.39
N VAL A 52 -4.57 -9.84 -12.52
CA VAL A 52 -4.72 -10.95 -11.57
C VAL A 52 -3.63 -12.00 -11.81
N ILE A 53 -2.99 -12.43 -10.73
CA ILE A 53 -1.87 -13.36 -10.70
C ILE A 53 -2.22 -14.52 -9.78
N GLU A 54 -2.05 -15.74 -10.29
CA GLU A 54 -2.08 -16.96 -9.48
C GLU A 54 -0.65 -17.49 -9.34
N LYS A 55 -0.16 -17.56 -8.12
CA LYS A 55 1.20 -18.02 -7.84
C LYS A 55 1.27 -18.65 -6.45
N ASP A 56 1.97 -19.81 -6.37
CA ASP A 56 2.22 -20.54 -5.11
C ASP A 56 0.95 -20.83 -4.30
N GLY A 57 -0.20 -21.05 -4.97
CA GLY A 57 -1.49 -21.29 -4.34
C GLY A 57 -2.22 -20.02 -3.88
N TYR A 58 -1.67 -18.84 -4.12
CA TYR A 58 -2.30 -17.55 -3.82
C TYR A 58 -2.84 -16.89 -5.08
N CYS A 59 -4.02 -16.24 -4.93
CA CYS A 59 -4.59 -15.36 -5.93
C CYS A 59 -4.48 -13.91 -5.43
N PHE A 60 -3.82 -13.06 -6.19
CA PHE A 60 -3.67 -11.64 -5.89
C PHE A 60 -3.60 -10.82 -7.17
N ALA A 61 -3.71 -9.49 -7.07
CA ALA A 61 -3.56 -8.63 -8.23
C ALA A 61 -2.60 -7.48 -7.97
N LYS A 62 -2.04 -6.97 -9.06
CA LYS A 62 -1.27 -5.72 -9.13
C LYS A 62 -1.91 -4.83 -10.19
N TYR A 63 -1.60 -3.53 -10.14
CA TYR A 63 -2.02 -2.64 -11.22
C TYR A 63 -1.40 -3.05 -12.56
N ASP A 64 -2.23 -3.09 -13.59
CA ASP A 64 -1.78 -3.01 -14.97
C ASP A 64 -1.71 -1.53 -15.36
N LEU A 65 -0.50 -0.97 -15.32
CA LEU A 65 -0.24 0.42 -15.71
C LEU A 65 0.10 0.55 -17.20
N SER A 66 -0.47 -0.33 -18.03
CA SER A 66 -0.43 -0.25 -19.49
C SER A 66 -1.60 0.59 -20.06
N GLY A 67 -1.75 0.63 -21.37
CA GLY A 67 -2.84 1.31 -22.04
C GLY A 67 -2.86 2.81 -21.74
N GLN A 68 -3.96 3.31 -21.19
CA GLN A 68 -4.14 4.74 -20.86
C GLN A 68 -3.15 5.26 -19.80
N TYR A 69 -2.56 4.37 -19.03
CA TYR A 69 -1.53 4.70 -18.04
C TYR A 69 -0.11 4.54 -18.60
N LYS A 70 0.02 4.14 -19.87
CA LYS A 70 1.32 4.01 -20.52
C LYS A 70 1.85 5.39 -20.90
N THR A 71 3.11 5.61 -20.59
CA THR A 71 3.89 6.76 -21.05
C THR A 71 5.22 6.28 -21.62
N ASP A 72 5.83 7.07 -22.49
CA ASP A 72 7.17 6.81 -23.04
C ASP A 72 8.27 7.24 -22.04
N ASP A 73 7.92 8.07 -21.05
CA ASP A 73 8.81 8.46 -19.95
C ASP A 73 8.70 7.45 -18.82
N ALA A 74 9.75 6.67 -18.62
CA ALA A 74 9.82 5.65 -17.58
C ALA A 74 9.82 6.24 -16.15
N ASP A 75 10.22 7.49 -15.98
CA ASP A 75 10.27 8.19 -14.69
C ASP A 75 8.97 8.97 -14.40
N GLU A 76 8.05 9.05 -15.36
CA GLU A 76 6.77 9.71 -15.17
C GLU A 76 5.94 9.02 -14.10
N GLU A 77 5.38 9.82 -13.20
CA GLU A 77 4.45 9.37 -12.17
C GLU A 77 3.05 9.18 -12.76
N VAL A 78 2.47 8.02 -12.49
CA VAL A 78 1.12 7.67 -12.90
C VAL A 78 0.22 7.70 -11.67
N PRO A 79 -0.89 8.46 -11.67
CA PRO A 79 -1.82 8.46 -10.56
C PRO A 79 -2.44 7.07 -10.37
N CYS A 80 -2.75 6.74 -9.13
CA CYS A 80 -3.50 5.53 -8.80
C CYS A 80 -4.85 5.52 -9.56
N PRO A 81 -5.19 4.43 -10.24
CA PRO A 81 -6.47 4.31 -10.97
C PRO A 81 -7.71 4.60 -10.10
N TYR A 82 -7.61 4.34 -8.80
CA TYR A 82 -8.69 4.59 -7.84
C TYR A 82 -8.52 5.89 -7.04
N LEU A 83 -7.77 6.86 -7.56
CA LEU A 83 -7.63 8.18 -6.98
C LEU A 83 -8.67 9.14 -7.57
N GLY A 84 -9.69 9.47 -6.79
CA GLY A 84 -10.69 10.49 -7.15
C GLY A 84 -10.29 11.91 -6.71
N GLU A 85 -11.16 12.85 -6.95
CA GLU A 85 -10.96 14.28 -6.61
C GLU A 85 -10.74 14.49 -5.10
N ASN A 86 -11.47 13.73 -4.29
CA ASN A 86 -11.45 13.82 -2.82
C ASN A 86 -10.60 12.74 -2.14
N GLY A 87 -9.64 12.15 -2.86
CA GLY A 87 -8.78 11.06 -2.38
C GLY A 87 -9.23 9.69 -2.89
N CYS A 88 -8.85 8.64 -2.20
CA CYS A 88 -9.15 7.27 -2.59
C CYS A 88 -10.66 7.00 -2.62
N ILE A 89 -11.15 6.44 -3.73
CA ILE A 89 -12.58 6.09 -3.92
C ILE A 89 -12.92 4.68 -3.42
N LEU A 90 -11.92 3.86 -3.08
CA LEU A 90 -12.14 2.52 -2.58
C LEU A 90 -12.73 2.52 -1.17
N SER A 91 -13.73 1.69 -0.95
CA SER A 91 -14.24 1.34 0.38
C SER A 91 -13.21 0.53 1.19
N ASP A 92 -13.50 0.26 2.45
CA ASP A 92 -12.58 -0.50 3.30
C ASP A 92 -12.34 -1.92 2.80
N ASP A 93 -13.33 -2.60 2.25
CA ASP A 93 -13.21 -3.97 1.74
C ASP A 93 -12.48 -4.02 0.39
N GLU A 94 -12.62 -3.00 -0.43
CA GLU A 94 -11.94 -2.85 -1.72
C GLU A 94 -10.47 -2.44 -1.57
N LYS A 95 -10.15 -1.73 -0.47
CA LYS A 95 -8.85 -1.10 -0.27
C LYS A 95 -7.78 -2.13 0.11
N PRO A 96 -6.65 -2.20 -0.63
CA PRO A 96 -5.58 -3.14 -0.32
C PRO A 96 -4.93 -2.84 1.04
N TRP A 97 -4.42 -3.89 1.66
CA TRP A 97 -3.77 -3.80 2.96
C TRP A 97 -2.61 -2.82 2.98
N ASP A 98 -1.77 -2.86 1.95
CA ASP A 98 -0.66 -1.92 1.77
C ASP A 98 -1.10 -0.45 1.92
N CYS A 99 -2.27 -0.10 1.38
CA CYS A 99 -2.82 1.25 1.51
C CYS A 99 -3.40 1.54 2.90
N LYS A 100 -3.94 0.52 3.58
CA LYS A 100 -4.50 0.65 4.94
C LYS A 100 -3.43 0.89 6.00
N ILE A 101 -2.24 0.30 5.82
CA ILE A 101 -1.12 0.42 6.74
C ILE A 101 -0.11 1.50 6.35
N TRP A 102 -0.23 2.09 5.14
CA TRP A 102 0.70 3.14 4.70
C TRP A 102 0.83 4.26 5.77
N PRO A 103 2.02 4.71 6.13
CA PRO A 103 3.33 4.48 5.49
C PRO A 103 4.14 3.28 6.05
N LEU A 104 3.50 2.34 6.70
CA LEU A 104 4.17 1.13 7.16
C LEU A 104 4.30 0.10 6.01
N ARG A 105 5.33 -0.73 6.11
CA ARG A 105 5.57 -1.87 5.21
C ARG A 105 5.98 -3.09 6.02
N VAL A 106 5.50 -4.25 5.61
CA VAL A 106 6.01 -5.52 6.12
C VAL A 106 7.12 -6.00 5.21
N MET A 107 8.27 -6.30 5.80
CA MET A 107 9.48 -6.65 5.08
C MET A 107 10.16 -7.88 5.67
N ASN A 108 10.86 -8.61 4.82
CA ASN A 108 11.74 -9.69 5.23
C ASN A 108 13.17 -9.15 5.33
N LYS A 109 13.73 -9.20 6.53
CA LYS A 109 15.12 -8.86 6.79
C LYS A 109 15.84 -10.12 7.27
N ASP A 110 16.66 -10.69 6.40
CA ASP A 110 17.48 -11.87 6.72
C ASP A 110 16.68 -13.06 7.30
N GLY A 111 15.43 -13.24 6.80
CA GLY A 111 14.52 -14.28 7.28
C GLY A 111 13.59 -13.86 8.42
N GLU A 112 13.78 -12.68 8.99
CA GLU A 112 12.90 -12.11 10.01
C GLU A 112 11.87 -11.16 9.40
N ILE A 113 10.61 -11.29 9.83
CA ILE A 113 9.53 -10.40 9.41
C ILE A 113 9.51 -9.16 10.29
N VAL A 114 9.77 -8.02 9.69
CA VAL A 114 9.82 -6.73 10.36
C VAL A 114 8.74 -5.78 9.82
N VAL A 115 8.29 -4.87 10.68
CA VAL A 115 7.47 -3.72 10.25
C VAL A 115 8.40 -2.52 10.15
N ALA A 116 8.43 -1.88 9.00
CA ALA A 116 9.29 -0.74 8.73
C ALA A 116 8.46 0.48 8.31
N LEU A 117 8.99 1.67 8.58
CA LEU A 117 8.37 2.94 8.22
C LEU A 117 9.00 3.46 6.93
N THR A 118 8.19 3.82 5.93
CA THR A 118 8.72 4.47 4.75
C THR A 118 9.14 5.91 5.08
N PRO A 119 10.28 6.40 4.56
CA PRO A 119 10.74 7.76 4.86
C PRO A 119 9.98 8.84 4.09
N THR A 120 9.01 8.47 3.26
CA THR A 120 8.41 9.35 2.25
C THR A 120 7.08 9.97 2.63
N CYS A 121 6.53 9.70 3.84
CA CYS A 121 5.26 10.26 4.29
C CYS A 121 5.44 11.61 5.01
N PRO A 122 5.10 12.77 4.39
CA PRO A 122 5.32 14.07 5.02
C PRO A 122 4.55 14.26 6.32
N SER A 123 3.36 13.67 6.43
CA SER A 123 2.52 13.81 7.62
C SER A 123 3.07 13.04 8.81
N ILE A 124 3.61 11.85 8.58
CA ILE A 124 4.25 11.05 9.64
C ILE A 124 5.63 11.60 9.99
N ASN A 125 6.38 12.09 9.01
CA ASN A 125 7.72 12.65 9.23
C ASN A 125 7.73 13.93 10.09
N ARG A 126 6.57 14.55 10.36
CA ARG A 126 6.42 15.65 11.33
C ARG A 126 6.38 15.18 12.78
N LEU A 127 6.14 13.87 13.00
CA LEU A 127 6.05 13.27 14.31
C LEU A 127 7.41 12.73 14.75
N GLU A 128 7.65 12.74 16.05
CA GLU A 128 8.83 12.08 16.61
C GLU A 128 8.81 10.58 16.29
N PHE A 129 9.90 10.05 15.77
CA PHE A 129 9.98 8.62 15.41
C PHE A 129 9.68 7.69 16.57
N ALA A 130 10.16 8.02 17.78
CA ALA A 130 9.88 7.26 18.99
C ALA A 130 8.38 7.15 19.27
N TYR A 131 7.65 8.25 19.11
CA TYR A 131 6.18 8.26 19.28
C TYR A 131 5.48 7.37 18.25
N VAL A 132 5.88 7.45 16.97
CA VAL A 132 5.31 6.59 15.92
C VAL A 132 5.62 5.13 16.19
N LYS A 133 6.85 4.82 16.59
CA LYS A 133 7.30 3.48 16.94
C LYS A 133 6.49 2.89 18.09
N ASP A 134 6.34 3.61 19.17
CA ASP A 134 5.57 3.17 20.35
C ASP A 134 4.10 2.96 19.99
N PHE A 135 3.51 3.91 19.26
CA PHE A 135 2.12 3.80 18.82
C PHE A 135 1.88 2.54 17.98
N VAL A 136 2.74 2.29 16.99
CA VAL A 136 2.61 1.13 16.09
C VAL A 136 2.87 -0.16 16.85
N SER A 137 3.91 -0.21 17.69
CA SER A 137 4.29 -1.41 18.45
C SER A 137 3.15 -1.87 19.38
N VAL A 138 2.49 -0.93 20.04
CA VAL A 138 1.43 -1.23 21.01
C VAL A 138 0.10 -1.54 20.33
N ASN A 139 -0.25 -0.82 19.24
CA ASN A 139 -1.61 -0.83 18.72
C ASN A 139 -1.78 -1.61 17.40
N LEU A 140 -0.72 -1.80 16.61
CA LEU A 140 -0.87 -2.25 15.23
C LEU A 140 0.06 -3.39 14.84
N LYS A 141 1.24 -3.51 15.44
CA LYS A 141 2.30 -4.42 14.98
C LYS A 141 1.82 -5.88 14.93
N LYS A 142 1.08 -6.30 15.96
CA LYS A 142 0.52 -7.67 16.02
C LYS A 142 -0.39 -7.94 14.83
N ASP A 143 -1.40 -7.10 14.62
CA ASP A 143 -2.38 -7.31 13.54
C ASP A 143 -1.71 -7.25 12.16
N ILE A 144 -0.71 -6.35 12.01
CA ILE A 144 0.05 -6.22 10.76
C ILE A 144 0.85 -7.49 10.47
N THR A 145 1.54 -8.03 11.46
CA THR A 145 2.37 -9.23 11.28
C THR A 145 1.53 -10.49 11.09
N GLU A 146 0.42 -10.64 11.79
CA GLU A 146 -0.52 -11.76 11.63
C GLU A 146 -1.15 -11.75 10.23
N TYR A 147 -1.58 -10.58 9.74
CA TYR A 147 -2.12 -10.45 8.39
C TYR A 147 -1.06 -10.79 7.32
N ALA A 148 0.16 -10.30 7.48
CA ALA A 148 1.25 -10.59 6.56
C ALA A 148 1.63 -12.09 6.56
N ALA A 149 1.59 -12.75 7.72
CA ALA A 149 1.85 -14.19 7.81
C ALA A 149 0.80 -15.02 7.04
N ALA A 150 -0.47 -14.58 7.04
CA ALA A 150 -1.54 -15.19 6.24
C ALA A 150 -1.43 -14.86 4.73
N HIS A 151 -0.71 -13.78 4.38
CA HIS A 151 -0.58 -13.28 3.02
C HIS A 151 0.90 -13.03 2.67
N PRO A 152 1.75 -14.07 2.60
CA PRO A 152 3.20 -13.90 2.46
C PRO A 152 3.63 -13.18 1.18
N PHE A 153 2.80 -13.16 0.14
CA PHE A 153 3.02 -12.40 -1.09
C PHE A 153 3.01 -10.86 -0.89
N LEU A 154 2.54 -10.36 0.26
CA LEU A 154 2.61 -8.94 0.62
C LEU A 154 3.97 -8.54 1.21
N ILE A 155 4.75 -9.52 1.69
CA ILE A 155 6.03 -9.26 2.34
C ILE A 155 7.06 -8.86 1.29
N LYS A 156 7.71 -7.72 1.50
CA LYS A 156 8.72 -7.19 0.58
C LYS A 156 10.13 -7.38 1.14
N GLU A 157 11.13 -7.41 0.28
CA GLU A 157 12.54 -7.43 0.72
C GLU A 157 12.87 -6.15 1.49
N TYR A 158 13.64 -6.29 2.57
CA TYR A 158 14.02 -5.17 3.43
C TYR A 158 14.91 -4.16 2.70
N ARG A 159 14.63 -2.92 2.93
CA ARG A 159 15.42 -1.79 2.45
C ARG A 159 16.05 -1.05 3.64
N SER A 160 17.36 -0.84 3.58
CA SER A 160 18.12 -0.24 4.67
C SER A 160 17.76 1.23 4.98
N ASP A 161 17.14 1.92 4.01
CA ASP A 161 16.63 3.28 4.17
C ASP A 161 15.29 3.35 4.93
N PHE A 162 14.71 2.21 5.30
CA PHE A 162 13.45 2.14 6.05
C PHE A 162 13.70 1.79 7.51
N PRO A 163 13.50 2.72 8.46
CA PRO A 163 13.67 2.44 9.88
C PRO A 163 12.65 1.39 10.37
N ILE A 164 13.15 0.45 11.17
CA ILE A 164 12.33 -0.63 11.76
C ILE A 164 11.60 -0.11 13.01
N ILE A 165 10.29 -0.44 13.07
CA ILE A 165 9.40 -0.18 14.20
C ILE A 165 9.56 -1.25 15.29
#